data_03099d53a70df1d46ad25f1bf544e981
#
_entry.id   03099d53a70df1d46ad25f1bf544e981
#
_cell.length_a   1.000
_cell.length_b   1.000
_cell.length_c   1.000
_cell.angle_alpha   90.00
_cell.angle_beta   90.00
_cell.angle_gamma   90.00
#
_symmetry.space_group_name_H-M   'P 1'
#
loop_
_entity.id
_entity.type
_entity.pdbx_description
1 polymer ?
#
loop_
_entity_poly.entity_id
_entity_poly.type
_entity_poly.pdbx_seq_one_letter_code
_entity_poly.pdbx_strand_id
1 'polypeptide(L)'
;QINNLTFKYPKNKESTIKGISFQVHNGEIFGLLGPSGVGKSTTQKILTKLLDRYEGEVLYKNEDLKSYNKSYYEEIGVGFEMPVHFSKLTEEENINFFKRLYKTNIDSDSLLKRVGLYEDKDKKVGEFSKGMKVRLNFVRAMLNHPKILFLDEPTNGLDPHNARILKEIIKEYKDKGGTVLLTTHLMNDVDELCDRVAFMAYGKIAEIDSPKSLKLKYGERKVDVEYRDGEDVKKE
;
A
#
# COMPACT_ATOMS: atom_id res chain seq x y z
N GLN A 1 0.45 15.54 5.86
CA GLN A 1 -0.88 16.07 6.13
C GLN A 1 -1.56 16.44 4.82
N ILE A 2 -2.85 16.17 4.72
CA ILE A 2 -3.68 16.44 3.56
C ILE A 2 -4.87 17.29 4.03
N ASN A 3 -5.13 18.43 3.37
CA ASN A 3 -6.17 19.37 3.74
C ASN A 3 -7.05 19.68 2.53
N ASN A 4 -8.33 19.31 2.61
CA ASN A 4 -9.36 19.57 1.61
C ASN A 4 -8.95 19.20 0.16
N LEU A 5 -8.29 18.04 0.00
CA LEU A 5 -7.81 17.57 -1.29
C LEU A 5 -8.98 17.25 -2.21
N THR A 6 -9.00 17.89 -3.38
CA THR A 6 -9.97 17.64 -4.46
C THR A 6 -9.23 17.34 -5.75
N PHE A 7 -9.73 16.35 -6.49
CA PHE A 7 -9.16 15.98 -7.78
C PHE A 7 -10.21 15.48 -8.76
N LYS A 8 -10.06 15.93 -10.02
CA LYS A 8 -10.91 15.52 -11.14
C LYS A 8 -10.05 15.14 -12.33
N TYR A 9 -10.27 13.94 -12.89
CA TYR A 9 -9.65 13.59 -14.17
C TYR A 9 -10.24 14.43 -15.31
N PRO A 10 -9.45 14.83 -16.32
CA PRO A 10 -9.90 15.72 -17.40
C PRO A 10 -11.15 15.25 -18.15
N LYS A 11 -11.33 13.94 -18.26
CA LYS A 11 -12.47 13.33 -18.99
C LYS A 11 -13.69 13.05 -18.12
N ASN A 12 -13.60 13.21 -16.80
CA ASN A 12 -14.69 12.91 -15.90
C ASN A 12 -15.65 14.11 -15.75
N LYS A 13 -16.92 13.83 -15.58
CA LYS A 13 -17.92 14.88 -15.26
C LYS A 13 -17.78 15.34 -13.81
N GLU A 14 -17.53 14.42 -12.89
CA GLU A 14 -17.41 14.68 -11.47
C GLU A 14 -15.98 14.49 -10.94
N SER A 15 -15.72 15.12 -9.79
CA SER A 15 -14.45 14.92 -9.06
C SER A 15 -14.36 13.50 -8.51
N THR A 16 -13.20 12.87 -8.70
CA THR A 16 -12.88 11.56 -8.14
C THR A 16 -12.60 11.65 -6.65
N ILE A 17 -11.96 12.75 -6.23
CA ILE A 17 -11.71 13.07 -4.82
C ILE A 17 -12.46 14.39 -4.52
N LYS A 18 -13.24 14.42 -3.43
CA LYS A 18 -14.20 15.48 -3.14
C LYS A 18 -13.93 16.10 -1.76
N GLY A 19 -12.77 16.72 -1.58
CA GLY A 19 -12.43 17.45 -0.35
C GLY A 19 -12.05 16.54 0.82
N ILE A 20 -11.10 15.62 0.63
CA ILE A 20 -10.62 14.75 1.73
C ILE A 20 -9.55 15.45 2.56
N SER A 21 -9.59 15.21 3.87
CA SER A 21 -8.58 15.69 4.82
C SER A 21 -8.20 14.58 5.78
N PHE A 22 -6.90 14.36 5.94
CA PHE A 22 -6.35 13.40 6.90
C PHE A 22 -4.86 13.66 7.16
N GLN A 23 -4.34 13.04 8.19
CA GLN A 23 -2.92 13.11 8.55
C GLN A 23 -2.39 11.69 8.78
N VAL A 24 -1.20 11.42 8.26
CA VAL A 24 -0.41 10.22 8.54
C VAL A 24 0.71 10.60 9.49
N HIS A 25 0.84 9.85 10.59
CA HIS A 25 1.89 10.09 11.58
C HIS A 25 3.16 9.30 11.25
N ASN A 26 4.30 9.79 11.71
CA ASN A 26 5.55 9.05 11.53
C ASN A 26 5.49 7.71 12.29
N GLY A 27 5.95 6.65 11.64
CA GLY A 27 6.02 5.32 12.24
C GLY A 27 4.67 4.60 12.36
N GLU A 28 3.62 5.06 11.65
CA GLU A 28 2.34 4.33 11.59
C GLU A 28 2.13 3.66 10.23
N ILE A 29 1.32 2.62 10.24
CA ILE A 29 0.70 2.05 9.05
C ILE A 29 -0.71 2.63 8.93
N PHE A 30 -0.91 3.51 7.96
CA PHE A 30 -2.19 4.16 7.68
C PHE A 30 -2.84 3.56 6.44
N GLY A 31 -4.07 3.06 6.59
CA GLY A 31 -4.84 2.46 5.51
C GLY A 31 -5.84 3.42 4.86
N LEU A 32 -5.96 3.37 3.54
CA LEU A 32 -7.11 3.90 2.82
C LEU A 32 -7.98 2.71 2.41
N LEU A 33 -9.11 2.52 3.09
CA LEU A 33 -10.06 1.42 2.86
C LEU A 33 -11.27 1.91 2.09
N GLY A 34 -11.79 1.11 1.20
CA GLY A 34 -13.05 1.39 0.50
C GLY A 34 -13.18 0.61 -0.81
N PRO A 35 -14.36 0.64 -1.43
CA PRO A 35 -14.61 -0.05 -2.70
C PRO A 35 -13.67 0.40 -3.82
N SER A 36 -13.60 -0.39 -4.90
CA SER A 36 -12.85 0.03 -6.10
C SER A 36 -13.46 1.30 -6.71
N GLY A 37 -12.61 2.18 -7.24
CA GLY A 37 -13.03 3.42 -7.90
C GLY A 37 -13.35 4.61 -6.99
N VAL A 38 -13.29 4.49 -5.66
CA VAL A 38 -13.62 5.61 -4.73
C VAL A 38 -12.53 6.67 -4.59
N GLY A 39 -11.35 6.47 -5.23
CA GLY A 39 -10.27 7.47 -5.21
C GLY A 39 -9.02 7.08 -4.41
N LYS A 40 -8.92 5.88 -3.83
CA LYS A 40 -7.75 5.43 -3.05
C LYS A 40 -6.44 5.53 -3.84
N SER A 41 -6.33 4.81 -4.96
CA SER A 41 -5.13 4.84 -5.82
C SER A 41 -4.91 6.22 -6.46
N THR A 42 -5.98 7.01 -6.69
CA THR A 42 -5.85 8.40 -7.15
C THR A 42 -5.19 9.27 -6.07
N THR A 43 -5.62 9.11 -4.81
CA THR A 43 -4.99 9.80 -3.68
C THR A 43 -3.52 9.44 -3.58
N GLN A 44 -3.18 8.15 -3.65
CA GLN A 44 -1.79 7.71 -3.63
C GLN A 44 -0.97 8.27 -4.80
N LYS A 45 -1.52 8.33 -6.02
CA LYS A 45 -0.85 8.94 -7.19
C LYS A 45 -0.56 10.44 -6.98
N ILE A 46 -1.42 11.16 -6.27
CA ILE A 46 -1.16 12.56 -5.91
C ILE A 46 -0.02 12.63 -4.90
N LEU A 47 -0.08 11.82 -3.83
CA LEU A 47 0.96 11.79 -2.79
C LEU A 47 2.32 11.35 -3.32
N THR A 48 2.38 10.53 -4.36
CA THR A 48 3.62 10.13 -5.04
C THR A 48 4.02 11.06 -6.20
N LYS A 49 3.36 12.23 -6.34
CA LYS A 49 3.61 13.23 -7.39
C LYS A 49 3.47 12.70 -8.83
N LEU A 50 2.69 11.64 -9.05
CA LEU A 50 2.30 11.19 -10.39
C LEU A 50 1.13 12.00 -10.96
N LEU A 51 0.36 12.66 -10.10
CA LEU A 51 -0.70 13.59 -10.44
C LEU A 51 -0.45 14.89 -9.67
N ASP A 52 -0.30 15.99 -10.39
CA ASP A 52 0.10 17.30 -9.85
C ASP A 52 -1.02 18.35 -9.88
N ARG A 53 -2.08 18.13 -10.68
CA ARG A 53 -3.19 19.08 -10.87
C ARG A 53 -4.33 18.81 -9.92
N TYR A 54 -4.13 19.08 -8.62
CA TYR A 54 -5.14 18.96 -7.58
C TYR A 54 -5.40 20.31 -6.89
N GLU A 55 -6.56 20.43 -6.25
CA GLU A 55 -6.93 21.54 -5.36
C GLU A 55 -6.78 21.09 -3.91
N GLY A 56 -6.64 22.06 -2.99
CA GLY A 56 -6.31 21.81 -1.60
C GLY A 56 -4.82 21.76 -1.35
N GLU A 57 -4.43 21.31 -0.17
CA GLU A 57 -3.06 21.34 0.31
C GLU A 57 -2.59 19.92 0.67
N VAL A 58 -1.38 19.58 0.26
CA VAL A 58 -0.68 18.35 0.65
C VAL A 58 0.68 18.74 1.20
N LEU A 59 0.90 18.47 2.49
CA LEU A 59 2.14 18.78 3.18
C LEU A 59 2.95 17.51 3.46
N TYR A 60 4.24 17.57 3.14
CA TYR A 60 5.25 16.62 3.56
C TYR A 60 6.25 17.35 4.47
N LYS A 61 6.45 16.88 5.71
CA LYS A 61 7.29 17.55 6.71
C LYS A 61 6.96 19.05 6.91
N ASN A 62 5.67 19.39 6.89
CA ASN A 62 5.11 20.75 6.99
C ASN A 62 5.44 21.69 5.82
N GLU A 63 5.92 21.18 4.70
CA GLU A 63 6.15 21.94 3.48
C GLU A 63 5.22 21.44 2.36
N ASP A 64 4.78 22.34 1.48
CA ASP A 64 3.91 21.96 0.35
C ASP A 64 4.61 20.92 -0.52
N LEU A 65 3.96 19.79 -0.75
CA LEU A 65 4.46 18.71 -1.59
C LEU A 65 4.83 19.20 -3.02
N LYS A 66 4.17 20.23 -3.53
CA LYS A 66 4.47 20.82 -4.84
C LYS A 66 5.87 21.43 -4.89
N SER A 67 6.38 21.96 -3.77
CA SER A 67 7.71 22.57 -3.68
C SER A 67 8.86 21.58 -3.76
N TYR A 68 8.60 20.30 -3.41
CA TYR A 68 9.62 19.27 -3.45
C TYR A 68 10.05 18.92 -4.88
N ASN A 69 11.34 18.73 -5.08
CA ASN A 69 11.96 18.31 -6.31
C ASN A 69 12.27 16.79 -6.31
N LYS A 70 13.29 16.37 -7.05
CA LYS A 70 13.70 14.96 -7.15
C LYS A 70 14.10 14.34 -5.81
N SER A 71 14.50 15.14 -4.79
CA SER A 71 14.87 14.63 -3.47
C SER A 71 13.74 13.90 -2.77
N TYR A 72 12.50 14.23 -3.07
CA TYR A 72 11.33 13.53 -2.53
C TYR A 72 11.34 12.04 -2.90
N TYR A 73 11.74 11.72 -4.12
CA TYR A 73 11.77 10.32 -4.60
C TYR A 73 12.87 9.48 -3.94
N GLU A 74 13.89 10.11 -3.35
CA GLU A 74 14.88 9.40 -2.52
C GLU A 74 14.30 8.98 -1.16
N GLU A 75 13.24 9.65 -0.71
CA GLU A 75 12.64 9.41 0.61
C GLU A 75 11.40 8.51 0.56
N ILE A 76 10.85 8.22 -0.60
CA ILE A 76 9.64 7.41 -0.75
C ILE A 76 9.89 6.13 -1.52
N GLY A 77 9.18 5.07 -1.13
CA GLY A 77 9.06 3.85 -1.90
C GLY A 77 7.64 3.68 -2.41
N VAL A 78 7.47 3.15 -3.63
CA VAL A 78 6.13 3.01 -4.22
C VAL A 78 5.94 1.63 -4.81
N GLY A 79 4.99 0.87 -4.25
CA GLY A 79 4.51 -0.39 -4.77
C GLY A 79 3.13 -0.22 -5.41
N PHE A 80 3.05 -0.26 -6.72
CA PHE A 80 1.81 -0.11 -7.48
C PHE A 80 1.02 -1.41 -7.54
N GLU A 81 -0.32 -1.35 -7.59
CA GLU A 81 -1.19 -2.51 -7.79
C GLU A 81 -0.86 -3.28 -9.09
N MET A 82 -0.62 -2.54 -10.16
CA MET A 82 -0.21 -3.12 -11.46
C MET A 82 1.25 -2.77 -11.74
N PRO A 83 2.18 -3.61 -11.29
CA PRO A 83 3.60 -3.33 -11.45
C PRO A 83 4.04 -3.42 -12.90
N VAL A 84 4.72 -2.38 -13.38
CA VAL A 84 5.40 -2.38 -14.67
C VAL A 84 6.85 -2.78 -14.46
N HIS A 85 7.24 -3.90 -15.05
CA HIS A 85 8.60 -4.41 -15.06
C HIS A 85 9.12 -4.51 -16.50
N PHE A 86 10.43 -4.52 -16.65
CA PHE A 86 11.07 -4.80 -17.93
C PHE A 86 11.01 -6.30 -18.21
N SER A 87 9.99 -6.74 -18.93
CA SER A 87 9.69 -8.17 -19.15
C SER A 87 10.78 -8.94 -19.88
N LYS A 88 11.61 -8.27 -20.68
CA LYS A 88 12.74 -8.87 -21.41
C LYS A 88 14.01 -9.00 -20.58
N LEU A 89 14.10 -8.30 -19.48
CA LEU A 89 15.22 -8.36 -18.53
C LEU A 89 14.98 -9.43 -17.49
N THR A 90 16.08 -9.98 -16.94
CA THR A 90 16.03 -10.89 -15.79
C THR A 90 15.59 -10.15 -14.53
N GLU A 91 15.31 -10.88 -13.47
CA GLU A 91 14.99 -10.30 -12.16
C GLU A 91 16.16 -9.44 -11.67
N GLU A 92 17.39 -9.96 -11.70
CA GLU A 92 18.58 -9.25 -11.27
C GLU A 92 18.82 -7.98 -12.10
N GLU A 93 18.68 -8.04 -13.42
CA GLU A 93 18.78 -6.87 -14.30
C GLU A 93 17.74 -5.80 -14.00
N ASN A 94 16.49 -6.21 -13.69
CA ASN A 94 15.43 -5.27 -13.25
C ASN A 94 15.82 -4.58 -11.94
N ILE A 95 16.23 -5.33 -10.93
CA ILE A 95 16.64 -4.77 -9.64
C ILE A 95 17.84 -3.85 -9.81
N ASN A 96 18.87 -4.27 -10.53
CA ASN A 96 20.06 -3.47 -10.77
C ASN A 96 19.76 -2.18 -11.54
N PHE A 97 18.83 -2.22 -12.50
CA PHE A 97 18.36 -1.00 -13.18
C PHE A 97 17.78 0.01 -12.19
N PHE A 98 16.86 -0.42 -11.32
CA PHE A 98 16.24 0.48 -10.35
C PHE A 98 17.23 0.93 -9.26
N LYS A 99 18.12 0.06 -8.78
CA LYS A 99 19.18 0.45 -7.82
C LYS A 99 20.04 1.60 -8.31
N ARG A 100 20.35 1.65 -9.61
CA ARG A 100 21.16 2.74 -10.21
C ARG A 100 20.44 4.11 -10.22
N LEU A 101 19.12 4.15 -10.05
CA LEU A 101 18.36 5.40 -9.96
C LEU A 101 18.50 6.06 -8.58
N TYR A 102 18.91 5.31 -7.56
CA TYR A 102 19.07 5.77 -6.20
C TYR A 102 20.54 5.87 -5.81
N LYS A 103 20.83 6.75 -4.85
CA LYS A 103 22.19 6.97 -4.34
C LYS A 103 22.62 5.96 -3.28
N THR A 104 21.78 4.97 -2.99
CA THR A 104 22.00 3.98 -1.93
C THR A 104 22.50 2.66 -2.50
N ASN A 105 23.40 2.00 -1.77
CA ASN A 105 23.87 0.67 -2.09
C ASN A 105 23.17 -0.35 -1.16
N ILE A 106 22.02 -0.88 -1.62
CA ILE A 106 21.21 -1.79 -0.83
C ILE A 106 21.55 -3.23 -1.15
N ASP A 107 21.62 -4.04 -0.09
CA ASP A 107 21.56 -5.50 -0.21
C ASP A 107 20.12 -5.94 -0.54
N SER A 108 19.82 -6.02 -1.84
CA SER A 108 18.53 -6.52 -2.32
C SER A 108 18.39 -8.03 -2.15
N ASP A 109 19.50 -8.77 -2.05
CA ASP A 109 19.51 -10.24 -2.03
C ASP A 109 18.83 -10.78 -0.78
N SER A 110 19.06 -10.14 0.36
CA SER A 110 18.39 -10.49 1.62
C SER A 110 16.87 -10.39 1.49
N LEU A 111 16.37 -9.30 0.88
CA LEU A 111 14.94 -9.10 0.69
C LEU A 111 14.36 -10.05 -0.36
N LEU A 112 15.10 -10.29 -1.46
CA LEU A 112 14.73 -11.28 -2.48
C LEU A 112 14.61 -12.70 -1.92
N LYS A 113 15.54 -13.09 -1.04
CA LYS A 113 15.48 -14.38 -0.32
C LYS A 113 14.22 -14.46 0.55
N ARG A 114 13.91 -13.41 1.29
CA ARG A 114 12.72 -13.38 2.16
C ARG A 114 11.42 -13.50 1.39
N VAL A 115 11.31 -12.86 0.23
CA VAL A 115 10.11 -12.96 -0.62
C VAL A 115 10.15 -14.16 -1.57
N GLY A 116 11.14 -15.03 -1.48
CA GLY A 116 11.25 -16.25 -2.27
C GLY A 116 11.41 -16.01 -3.78
N LEU A 117 12.24 -15.02 -4.16
CA LEU A 117 12.55 -14.71 -5.55
C LEU A 117 14.03 -14.90 -5.90
N TYR A 118 14.92 -15.02 -4.92
CA TYR A 118 16.36 -15.03 -5.12
C TYR A 118 16.86 -16.12 -6.08
N GLU A 119 16.25 -17.32 -6.04
CA GLU A 119 16.61 -18.43 -6.94
C GLU A 119 16.11 -18.21 -8.38
N ASP A 120 15.26 -17.22 -8.59
CA ASP A 120 14.72 -16.87 -9.90
C ASP A 120 15.45 -15.68 -10.56
N LYS A 121 16.57 -15.22 -10.00
CA LYS A 121 17.30 -14.02 -10.40
C LYS A 121 17.70 -13.98 -11.87
N ASP A 122 18.00 -15.14 -12.46
CA ASP A 122 18.41 -15.29 -13.86
C ASP A 122 17.21 -15.47 -14.82
N LYS A 123 15.98 -15.62 -14.30
CA LYS A 123 14.78 -15.74 -15.12
C LYS A 123 14.28 -14.37 -15.59
N LYS A 124 13.79 -14.32 -16.82
CA LYS A 124 13.15 -13.10 -17.36
C LYS A 124 11.85 -12.80 -16.62
N VAL A 125 11.66 -11.56 -16.23
CA VAL A 125 10.45 -11.13 -15.51
C VAL A 125 9.17 -11.32 -16.33
N GLY A 126 9.28 -11.41 -17.66
CA GLY A 126 8.16 -11.79 -18.53
C GLY A 126 7.56 -13.16 -18.18
N GLU A 127 8.36 -14.09 -17.68
CA GLU A 127 8.00 -15.47 -17.32
C GLU A 127 7.45 -15.59 -15.88
N PHE A 128 7.52 -14.49 -15.10
CA PHE A 128 7.05 -14.47 -13.72
C PHE A 128 5.52 -14.58 -13.64
N SER A 129 5.04 -15.35 -12.68
CA SER A 129 3.62 -15.35 -12.31
C SER A 129 3.18 -13.96 -11.81
N LYS A 130 1.86 -13.72 -11.72
CA LYS A 130 1.34 -12.48 -11.14
C LYS A 130 1.87 -12.26 -9.72
N GLY A 131 1.85 -13.28 -8.87
CA GLY A 131 2.35 -13.21 -7.50
C GLY A 131 3.86 -12.92 -7.42
N MET A 132 4.68 -13.49 -8.30
CA MET A 132 6.11 -13.16 -8.39
C MET A 132 6.33 -11.69 -8.77
N LYS A 133 5.56 -11.17 -9.73
CA LYS A 133 5.62 -9.74 -10.13
C LYS A 133 5.22 -8.80 -9.00
N VAL A 134 4.21 -9.15 -8.21
CA VAL A 134 3.81 -8.37 -7.03
C VAL A 134 4.92 -8.35 -5.98
N ARG A 135 5.53 -9.49 -5.69
CA ARG A 135 6.65 -9.57 -4.74
C ARG A 135 7.88 -8.80 -5.22
N LEU A 136 8.23 -8.89 -6.51
CA LEU A 136 9.31 -8.11 -7.10
C LEU A 136 9.04 -6.60 -7.04
N ASN A 137 7.80 -6.18 -7.27
CA ASN A 137 7.39 -4.78 -7.13
C ASN A 137 7.55 -4.27 -5.69
N PHE A 138 7.24 -5.11 -4.71
CA PHE A 138 7.45 -4.78 -3.30
C PHE A 138 8.95 -4.61 -2.99
N VAL A 139 9.80 -5.55 -3.44
CA VAL A 139 11.27 -5.42 -3.31
C VAL A 139 11.75 -4.11 -3.92
N ARG A 140 11.30 -3.79 -5.13
CA ARG A 140 11.65 -2.55 -5.81
C ARG A 140 11.28 -1.31 -5.02
N ALA A 141 10.11 -1.31 -4.37
CA ALA A 141 9.66 -0.20 -3.53
C ALA A 141 10.54 0.03 -2.29
N MET A 142 11.32 -0.96 -1.89
CA MET A 142 12.21 -0.90 -0.72
C MET A 142 13.67 -0.54 -1.04
N LEU A 143 14.04 -0.44 -2.33
CA LEU A 143 15.44 -0.33 -2.77
C LEU A 143 16.16 0.96 -2.32
N ASN A 144 15.46 2.01 -1.97
CA ASN A 144 16.06 3.28 -1.54
C ASN A 144 16.00 3.52 -0.03
N HIS A 145 15.70 2.49 0.78
CA HIS A 145 15.44 2.64 2.22
C HIS A 145 14.46 3.80 2.50
N PRO A 146 13.26 3.76 1.93
CA PRO A 146 12.34 4.88 1.99
C PRO A 146 12.01 5.25 3.44
N LYS A 147 11.66 6.51 3.70
CA LYS A 147 11.07 6.95 4.97
C LYS A 147 9.57 6.69 4.99
N ILE A 148 8.93 6.79 3.81
CA ILE A 148 7.52 6.47 3.60
C ILE A 148 7.39 5.45 2.49
N LEU A 149 6.63 4.40 2.75
CA LEU A 149 6.30 3.35 1.80
C LEU A 149 4.83 3.49 1.40
N PHE A 150 4.59 3.74 0.11
CA PHE A 150 3.26 3.77 -0.49
C PHE A 150 2.98 2.43 -1.15
N LEU A 151 1.92 1.74 -0.73
CA LEU A 151 1.55 0.41 -1.24
C LEU A 151 0.11 0.41 -1.74
N ASP A 152 -0.08 0.10 -3.00
CA ASP A 152 -1.41 -0.01 -3.61
C ASP A 152 -1.78 -1.48 -3.75
N GLU A 153 -2.76 -1.95 -2.93
CA GLU A 153 -3.24 -3.33 -2.88
C GLU A 153 -2.09 -4.37 -2.76
N PRO A 154 -1.20 -4.28 -1.74
CA PRO A 154 0.09 -5.00 -1.72
C PRO A 154 -0.03 -6.52 -1.68
N THR A 155 -1.14 -7.06 -1.24
CA THR A 155 -1.39 -8.51 -1.10
C THR A 155 -2.28 -9.08 -2.20
N ASN A 156 -2.82 -8.20 -3.07
CA ASN A 156 -3.74 -8.62 -4.12
C ASN A 156 -3.09 -9.57 -5.13
N GLY A 157 -3.65 -10.77 -5.26
CA GLY A 157 -3.16 -11.80 -6.16
C GLY A 157 -1.99 -12.63 -5.62
N LEU A 158 -1.71 -12.53 -4.32
CA LEU A 158 -0.83 -13.44 -3.60
C LEU A 158 -1.63 -14.59 -2.98
N ASP A 159 -1.00 -15.74 -2.87
CA ASP A 159 -1.47 -16.81 -2.01
C ASP A 159 -1.28 -16.45 -0.51
N PRO A 160 -1.97 -17.13 0.41
CA PRO A 160 -1.93 -16.77 1.84
C PRO A 160 -0.53 -16.79 2.45
N HIS A 161 0.35 -17.71 2.01
CA HIS A 161 1.72 -17.80 2.52
C HIS A 161 2.54 -16.58 2.14
N ASN A 162 2.54 -16.22 0.85
CA ASN A 162 3.27 -15.06 0.34
C ASN A 162 2.69 -13.74 0.86
N ALA A 163 1.37 -13.63 1.00
CA ALA A 163 0.73 -12.47 1.62
C ALA A 163 1.19 -12.28 3.07
N ARG A 164 1.29 -13.36 3.86
CA ARG A 164 1.78 -13.31 5.23
C ARG A 164 3.22 -12.81 5.30
N ILE A 165 4.11 -13.32 4.45
CA ILE A 165 5.51 -12.86 4.38
C ILE A 165 5.59 -11.35 4.12
N LEU A 166 4.82 -10.84 3.15
CA LEU A 166 4.80 -9.40 2.87
C LEU A 166 4.31 -8.59 4.07
N LYS A 167 3.25 -9.04 4.72
CA LYS A 167 2.71 -8.38 5.92
C LYS A 167 3.73 -8.34 7.06
N GLU A 168 4.47 -9.42 7.28
CA GLU A 168 5.55 -9.48 8.27
C GLU A 168 6.66 -8.46 7.96
N ILE A 169 7.08 -8.36 6.69
CA ILE A 169 8.10 -7.38 6.28
C ILE A 169 7.57 -5.93 6.46
N ILE A 170 6.32 -5.67 6.15
CA ILE A 170 5.69 -4.34 6.33
C ILE A 170 5.67 -3.97 7.82
N LYS A 171 5.30 -4.90 8.70
CA LYS A 171 5.33 -4.68 10.15
C LYS A 171 6.73 -4.39 10.68
N GLU A 172 7.70 -5.21 10.29
CA GLU A 172 9.11 -4.98 10.67
C GLU A 172 9.65 -3.63 10.17
N TYR A 173 9.25 -3.22 8.97
CA TYR A 173 9.61 -1.91 8.44
C TYR A 173 9.04 -0.78 9.30
N LYS A 174 7.78 -0.87 9.71
CA LYS A 174 7.16 0.06 10.65
C LYS A 174 7.84 0.03 12.01
N ASP A 175 8.16 -1.14 12.55
CA ASP A 175 8.80 -1.30 13.87
C ASP A 175 10.20 -0.67 13.90
N LYS A 176 10.84 -0.55 12.74
CA LYS A 176 12.11 0.19 12.57
C LYS A 176 11.91 1.69 12.36
N GLY A 177 10.70 2.22 12.56
CA GLY A 177 10.36 3.64 12.44
C GLY A 177 9.90 4.06 11.04
N GLY A 178 9.72 3.13 10.11
CA GLY A 178 9.17 3.41 8.79
C GLY A 178 7.69 3.79 8.84
N THR A 179 7.26 4.65 7.94
CA THR A 179 5.85 5.04 7.79
C THR A 179 5.27 4.36 6.56
N VAL A 180 4.06 3.83 6.66
CA VAL A 180 3.39 3.17 5.53
C VAL A 180 2.03 3.81 5.27
N LEU A 181 1.76 4.13 4.01
CA LEU A 181 0.41 4.41 3.53
C LEU A 181 0.03 3.32 2.55
N LEU A 182 -0.98 2.52 2.89
CA LEU A 182 -1.47 1.49 2.01
C LEU A 182 -2.92 1.74 1.58
N THR A 183 -3.25 1.29 0.39
CA THR A 183 -4.63 1.22 -0.07
C THR A 183 -5.04 -0.24 -0.10
N THR A 184 -6.26 -0.53 0.31
CA THR A 184 -6.83 -1.87 0.19
C THR A 184 -8.36 -1.84 0.19
N HIS A 185 -8.96 -2.90 -0.34
CA HIS A 185 -10.37 -3.21 -0.19
C HIS A 185 -10.58 -4.44 0.72
N LEU A 186 -9.50 -5.05 1.21
CA LEU A 186 -9.50 -6.25 2.03
C LEU A 186 -9.49 -5.88 3.52
N MET A 187 -10.57 -6.18 4.22
CA MET A 187 -10.70 -5.88 5.66
C MET A 187 -9.65 -6.62 6.50
N ASN A 188 -9.30 -7.85 6.11
CA ASN A 188 -8.27 -8.62 6.82
C ASN A 188 -6.90 -7.95 6.80
N ASP A 189 -6.52 -7.29 5.70
CA ASP A 189 -5.25 -6.56 5.62
C ASP A 189 -5.26 -5.34 6.53
N VAL A 190 -6.41 -4.65 6.60
CA VAL A 190 -6.59 -3.51 7.52
C VAL A 190 -6.44 -3.96 8.98
N ASP A 191 -7.10 -5.05 9.36
CA ASP A 191 -7.06 -5.58 10.72
C ASP A 191 -5.68 -6.03 11.16
N GLU A 192 -4.94 -6.64 10.24
CA GLU A 192 -3.63 -7.20 10.54
C GLU A 192 -2.50 -6.15 10.51
N LEU A 193 -2.63 -5.11 9.69
CA LEU A 193 -1.53 -4.19 9.39
C LEU A 193 -1.74 -2.79 9.95
N CYS A 194 -2.97 -2.23 9.85
CA CYS A 194 -3.16 -0.80 10.02
C CYS A 194 -3.29 -0.39 11.48
N ASP A 195 -2.58 0.65 11.88
CA ASP A 195 -2.78 1.33 13.17
C ASP A 195 -4.05 2.19 13.11
N ARG A 196 -4.23 2.90 11.98
CA ARG A 196 -5.41 3.71 11.68
C ARG A 196 -5.83 3.52 10.23
N VAL A 197 -7.09 3.74 9.97
CA VAL A 197 -7.67 3.61 8.63
C VAL A 197 -8.67 4.72 8.35
N ALA A 198 -8.61 5.28 7.14
CA ALA A 198 -9.65 6.15 6.61
C ALA A 198 -10.57 5.33 5.69
N PHE A 199 -11.83 5.26 6.04
CA PHE A 199 -12.85 4.65 5.18
C PHE A 199 -13.31 5.64 4.12
N MET A 200 -13.06 5.32 2.85
CA MET A 200 -13.43 6.15 1.71
C MET A 200 -14.69 5.64 1.02
N ALA A 201 -15.62 6.54 0.79
CA ALA A 201 -16.85 6.30 0.04
C ALA A 201 -17.18 7.52 -0.83
N TYR A 202 -17.60 7.32 -2.08
CA TYR A 202 -18.06 8.38 -3.00
C TYR A 202 -17.06 9.56 -3.15
N GLY A 203 -15.75 9.28 -3.06
CA GLY A 203 -14.70 10.30 -3.17
C GLY A 203 -14.48 11.13 -1.90
N LYS A 204 -15.06 10.75 -0.78
CA LYS A 204 -14.94 11.40 0.53
C LYS A 204 -14.41 10.42 1.57
N ILE A 205 -13.88 10.93 2.66
CA ILE A 205 -13.62 10.16 3.87
C ILE A 205 -14.86 10.17 4.74
N ALA A 206 -15.40 9.01 5.06
CA ALA A 206 -16.56 8.85 5.93
C ALA A 206 -16.15 8.84 7.40
N GLU A 207 -15.03 8.16 7.72
CA GLU A 207 -14.54 8.00 9.09
C GLU A 207 -13.03 7.72 9.07
N ILE A 208 -12.34 8.11 10.16
CA ILE A 208 -10.93 7.75 10.42
C ILE A 208 -10.82 7.29 11.86
N ASP A 209 -10.40 6.05 12.06
CA ASP A 209 -10.12 5.50 13.40
C ASP A 209 -9.23 4.25 13.30
N SER A 210 -8.93 3.64 14.43
CA SER A 210 -8.33 2.32 14.46
C SER A 210 -9.32 1.25 13.93
N PRO A 211 -8.84 0.18 13.30
CA PRO A 211 -9.72 -0.92 12.84
C PRO A 211 -10.61 -1.46 13.95
N LYS A 212 -10.06 -1.57 15.16
CA LYS A 212 -10.79 -2.04 16.35
C LYS A 212 -11.95 -1.10 16.73
N SER A 213 -11.71 0.21 16.75
CA SER A 213 -12.75 1.21 17.05
C SER A 213 -13.87 1.20 16.01
N LEU A 214 -13.52 1.12 14.72
CA LEU A 214 -14.52 1.05 13.64
C LEU A 214 -15.38 -0.20 13.75
N LYS A 215 -14.79 -1.36 14.07
CA LYS A 215 -15.55 -2.59 14.28
C LYS A 215 -16.49 -2.48 15.48
N LEU A 216 -16.07 -1.86 16.59
CA LEU A 216 -16.94 -1.66 17.75
C LEU A 216 -18.09 -0.71 17.47
N LYS A 217 -17.87 0.29 16.59
CA LYS A 217 -18.87 1.31 16.25
C LYS A 217 -19.89 0.84 15.21
N TYR A 218 -19.45 0.06 14.22
CA TYR A 218 -20.25 -0.31 13.06
C TYR A 218 -20.46 -1.82 12.89
N GLY A 219 -19.70 -2.64 13.63
CA GLY A 219 -19.81 -4.08 13.55
C GLY A 219 -21.09 -4.61 14.21
N GLU A 220 -21.76 -5.54 13.55
CA GLU A 220 -22.80 -6.33 14.21
C GLU A 220 -22.14 -7.29 15.19
N ARG A 221 -22.64 -7.31 16.43
CA ARG A 221 -22.23 -8.32 17.42
C ARG A 221 -22.93 -9.63 17.08
N LYS A 222 -22.27 -10.50 16.33
CA LYS A 222 -22.72 -11.87 16.07
C LYS A 222 -21.83 -12.82 16.86
N VAL A 223 -22.45 -13.78 17.51
CA VAL A 223 -21.76 -14.90 18.15
C VAL A 223 -22.25 -16.14 17.42
N ASP A 224 -21.39 -16.76 16.63
CA ASP A 224 -21.66 -18.06 16.07
C ASP A 224 -21.38 -19.12 17.14
N VAL A 225 -22.39 -19.85 17.54
CA VAL A 225 -22.26 -20.91 18.55
C VAL A 225 -22.32 -22.25 17.84
N GLU A 226 -21.21 -23.00 17.91
CA GLU A 226 -21.23 -24.42 17.55
C GLU A 226 -21.46 -25.24 18.81
N TYR A 227 -22.52 -26.01 18.83
CA TYR A 227 -22.81 -26.93 19.96
C TYR A 227 -23.09 -28.34 19.47
N ARG A 228 -22.81 -29.31 20.33
CA ARG A 228 -23.16 -30.70 20.11
C ARG A 228 -24.54 -31.02 20.66
N ASP A 229 -25.39 -31.55 19.80
CA ASP A 229 -26.67 -32.10 20.17
C ASP A 229 -26.66 -33.61 19.80
N GLY A 230 -26.27 -34.45 20.79
CA GLY A 230 -25.96 -35.84 20.55
C GLY A 230 -24.69 -36.06 19.75
N GLU A 231 -24.75 -36.74 18.61
CA GLU A 231 -23.62 -36.95 17.69
C GLU A 231 -23.52 -35.84 16.59
N ASP A 232 -24.52 -34.98 16.50
CA ASP A 232 -24.58 -33.92 15.48
C ASP A 232 -23.97 -32.61 16.00
N VAL A 233 -23.21 -31.88 15.11
CA VAL A 233 -22.71 -30.53 15.35
C VAL A 233 -23.67 -29.55 14.70
N LYS A 234 -24.29 -28.68 15.49
CA LYS A 234 -25.20 -27.61 15.02
C LYS A 234 -24.53 -26.26 15.16
N LYS A 235 -24.86 -25.32 14.23
CA LYS A 235 -24.48 -23.92 14.26
C LYS A 235 -25.71 -23.03 14.39
N GLU A 236 -25.67 -22.06 15.30
CA GLU A 236 -26.62 -20.94 15.42
C GLU A 236 -25.89 -19.59 15.39
#